data_3108e1389efb9a5268b67b0a43a76aca
#
_entry.id   3108e1389efb9a5268b67b0a43a76aca
#
_cell.length_a   1.000
_cell.length_b   1.000
_cell.length_c   1.000
_cell.angle_alpha   90.00
_cell.angle_beta   90.00
_cell.angle_gamma   90.00
#
_symmetry.space_group_name_H-M   'P 1'
#
loop_
_entity.id
_entity.type
_entity.pdbx_description
1 polymer ?
#
loop_
_entity_poly.entity_id
_entity_poly.type
_entity_poly.pdbx_seq_one_letter_code
_entity_poly.pdbx_strand_id
1 'polypeptide(L)'
;MTPKEIEKRIVRYGDLIPCKTAFIDAHTPGSDQKENFTIIGGGVSESADQHVHINIPHGFNIGAAGQPPKCRNSLHSHRTAEVFFVLSGRWRFFWGRWGTAGEVVLEAGDIINLPTGIFRGFENIGTDYGMIMAVLGGDDAGGGVIWAPQVIEDAKDHGLVLSQKGKLYDTAQGQSLPAGDIPMPVLTPQELVAFPELSVQDLVPNHVARYWDMVAFADPAPAKIIGEGAMLPDRPGFEVEFITQCTRFEDLERFDQADVIMPVRGHWRLHFEGGSTVLNPGDTASVPEHMPHRLAPAMSGACAAFRIRKTADPAGPTWKGN
;
A
#
# COMPACT_ATOMS: atom_id res chain seq x y z
N MET A 1 -1.96 -5.09 -28.38
CA MET A 1 -0.91 -5.62 -27.46
C MET A 1 -0.97 -7.14 -27.48
N THR A 2 0.17 -7.82 -27.52
CA THR A 2 0.24 -9.28 -27.49
C THR A 2 0.28 -9.80 -26.07
N PRO A 3 -0.06 -11.09 -25.80
CA PRO A 3 0.11 -11.68 -24.48
C PRO A 3 1.52 -11.55 -23.90
N LYS A 4 2.56 -11.63 -24.76
CA LYS A 4 3.96 -11.47 -24.33
C LYS A 4 4.30 -10.03 -23.92
N GLU A 5 3.62 -9.04 -24.47
CA GLU A 5 3.83 -7.64 -24.11
C GLU A 5 3.13 -7.28 -22.81
N ILE A 6 1.90 -7.78 -22.58
CA ILE A 6 1.20 -7.54 -21.33
C ILE A 6 1.88 -8.23 -20.15
N GLU A 7 2.48 -9.42 -20.34
CA GLU A 7 3.23 -10.11 -19.27
C GLU A 7 4.36 -9.26 -18.68
N LYS A 8 4.99 -8.38 -19.45
CA LYS A 8 6.02 -7.46 -18.96
C LYS A 8 5.45 -6.34 -18.04
N ARG A 9 4.14 -6.24 -17.97
CA ARG A 9 3.40 -5.29 -17.15
C ARG A 9 2.61 -5.98 -16.02
N ILE A 10 2.92 -7.25 -15.79
CA ILE A 10 2.35 -8.05 -14.72
C ILE A 10 3.47 -8.47 -13.77
N VAL A 11 3.36 -8.08 -12.53
CA VAL A 11 4.21 -8.59 -11.46
C VAL A 11 3.50 -9.78 -10.84
N ARG A 12 4.09 -10.96 -10.99
CA ARG A 12 3.56 -12.18 -10.42
C ARG A 12 3.89 -12.24 -8.93
N TYR A 13 2.96 -12.72 -8.12
CA TYR A 13 3.17 -12.86 -6.68
C TYR A 13 4.43 -13.66 -6.35
N GLY A 14 4.68 -14.75 -7.08
CA GLY A 14 5.87 -15.60 -6.89
C GLY A 14 7.18 -14.98 -7.34
N ASP A 15 7.15 -13.89 -8.10
CA ASP A 15 8.34 -13.19 -8.62
C ASP A 15 8.68 -11.93 -7.80
N LEU A 16 7.94 -11.67 -6.72
CA LEU A 16 8.19 -10.54 -5.84
C LEU A 16 9.57 -10.63 -5.18
N ILE A 17 10.37 -9.58 -5.30
CA ILE A 17 11.71 -9.47 -4.72
C ILE A 17 11.62 -8.57 -3.48
N PRO A 18 11.87 -9.10 -2.27
CA PRO A 18 11.79 -8.31 -1.04
C PRO A 18 13.02 -7.44 -0.81
N CYS A 19 12.81 -6.27 -0.23
CA CYS A 19 13.83 -5.49 0.45
C CYS A 19 13.65 -5.65 1.95
N LYS A 20 14.58 -6.30 2.64
CA LYS A 20 14.51 -6.57 4.09
C LYS A 20 15.00 -5.40 4.93
N THR A 21 15.70 -4.46 4.31
CA THR A 21 16.27 -3.27 4.94
C THR A 21 15.65 -1.98 4.38
N ALA A 22 14.35 -2.05 4.01
CA ALA A 22 13.68 -0.94 3.36
C ALA A 22 13.54 0.30 4.23
N PHE A 23 13.48 0.14 5.55
CA PHE A 23 13.14 1.20 6.51
C PHE A 23 14.02 1.16 7.76
N ILE A 24 14.09 2.30 8.45
CA ILE A 24 14.92 2.52 9.63
C ILE A 24 14.70 1.48 10.75
N ASP A 25 13.52 0.90 10.88
CA ASP A 25 13.20 -0.09 11.91
C ASP A 25 13.56 -1.55 11.54
N ALA A 26 14.28 -1.74 10.42
CA ALA A 26 14.59 -3.07 9.89
C ALA A 26 15.45 -3.95 10.81
N HIS A 27 16.19 -3.38 11.75
CA HIS A 27 16.98 -4.12 12.75
C HIS A 27 16.35 -4.09 14.15
N THR A 28 15.23 -3.37 14.32
CA THR A 28 14.55 -3.29 15.61
C THR A 28 13.81 -4.58 15.91
N PRO A 29 13.99 -5.20 17.10
CA PRO A 29 13.28 -6.42 17.46
C PRO A 29 11.76 -6.32 17.28
N GLY A 30 11.18 -7.31 16.60
CA GLY A 30 9.77 -7.32 16.24
C GLY A 30 9.43 -6.61 14.93
N SER A 31 10.41 -5.92 14.30
CA SER A 31 10.31 -5.38 12.94
C SER A 31 11.37 -5.94 11.99
N ASP A 32 12.32 -6.69 12.52
CA ASP A 32 13.52 -7.23 11.87
C ASP A 32 13.25 -8.40 10.89
N GLN A 33 12.03 -8.91 10.85
CA GLN A 33 11.65 -10.01 9.96
C GLN A 33 10.67 -9.59 8.86
N LYS A 34 10.41 -8.30 8.71
CA LYS A 34 9.51 -7.81 7.68
C LYS A 34 10.18 -7.82 6.30
N GLU A 35 9.38 -8.05 5.30
CA GLU A 35 9.73 -7.96 3.89
C GLU A 35 8.90 -6.87 3.23
N ASN A 36 9.56 -5.94 2.54
CA ASN A 36 8.89 -4.85 1.83
C ASN A 36 9.12 -5.03 0.34
N PHE A 37 8.08 -4.82 -0.45
CA PHE A 37 8.11 -5.00 -1.88
C PHE A 37 7.72 -3.69 -2.56
N THR A 38 8.49 -3.27 -3.57
CA THR A 38 8.17 -2.11 -4.40
C THR A 38 7.70 -2.62 -5.75
N ILE A 39 6.39 -2.53 -5.99
CA ILE A 39 5.74 -3.17 -7.14
C ILE A 39 5.61 -2.18 -8.29
N ILE A 40 5.01 -1.01 -8.07
CA ILE A 40 4.88 0.05 -9.07
C ILE A 40 5.42 1.34 -8.49
N GLY A 41 6.32 1.99 -9.22
CA GLY A 41 6.94 3.25 -8.81
C GLY A 41 7.98 3.10 -7.70
N GLY A 42 8.64 4.17 -7.30
CA GLY A 42 9.73 4.15 -6.32
C GLY A 42 9.29 3.94 -4.88
N GLY A 43 8.02 4.18 -4.57
CA GLY A 43 7.49 4.04 -3.21
C GLY A 43 8.19 4.95 -2.19
N VAL A 44 8.17 4.54 -0.92
CA VAL A 44 8.72 5.31 0.22
C VAL A 44 9.93 4.63 0.88
N SER A 45 10.53 3.64 0.24
CA SER A 45 11.71 2.94 0.79
C SER A 45 12.90 3.90 1.00
N GLU A 46 13.56 3.77 2.13
CA GLU A 46 14.74 4.53 2.53
C GLU A 46 16.05 3.84 2.08
N SER A 47 15.93 2.60 1.62
CA SER A 47 17.06 1.77 1.15
C SER A 47 17.35 2.00 -0.33
N ALA A 48 18.64 2.05 -0.66
CA ALA A 48 19.09 2.05 -2.05
C ALA A 48 18.95 0.67 -2.73
N ASP A 49 18.79 -0.39 -1.94
CA ASP A 49 18.78 -1.79 -2.41
C ASP A 49 17.39 -2.28 -2.82
N GLN A 50 16.38 -1.40 -2.81
CA GLN A 50 15.04 -1.77 -3.23
C GLN A 50 15.00 -2.17 -4.72
N HIS A 51 14.24 -3.22 -5.02
CA HIS A 51 13.91 -3.60 -6.38
C HIS A 51 12.54 -3.03 -6.80
N VAL A 52 12.52 -2.21 -7.86
CA VAL A 52 11.27 -1.68 -8.43
C VAL A 52 10.87 -2.55 -9.62
N HIS A 53 9.73 -3.26 -9.52
CA HIS A 53 9.29 -4.20 -10.56
C HIS A 53 8.77 -3.49 -11.82
N ILE A 54 7.92 -2.46 -11.64
CA ILE A 54 7.38 -1.63 -12.73
C ILE A 54 7.73 -0.17 -12.45
N ASN A 55 8.67 0.35 -13.24
CA ASN A 55 9.11 1.74 -13.13
C ASN A 55 8.43 2.61 -14.21
N ILE A 56 7.09 2.62 -14.21
CA ILE A 56 6.28 3.45 -15.10
C ILE A 56 5.39 4.31 -14.19
N PRO A 57 5.37 5.64 -14.34
CA PRO A 57 4.52 6.53 -13.55
C PRO A 57 3.03 6.21 -13.72
N HIS A 58 2.30 6.11 -12.62
CA HIS A 58 0.86 5.84 -12.58
C HIS A 58 0.07 6.96 -11.87
N GLY A 59 0.77 7.97 -11.29
CA GLY A 59 0.19 8.96 -10.40
C GLY A 59 -0.03 8.45 -8.97
N PHE A 60 0.39 7.20 -8.72
CA PHE A 60 0.45 6.55 -7.42
C PHE A 60 1.50 5.44 -7.45
N ASN A 61 1.93 5.00 -6.27
CA ASN A 61 2.86 3.88 -6.10
C ASN A 61 2.12 2.68 -5.52
N ILE A 62 2.60 1.48 -5.82
CA ILE A 62 2.13 0.24 -5.20
C ILE A 62 3.30 -0.49 -4.56
N GLY A 63 3.14 -0.81 -3.29
CA GLY A 63 4.03 -1.64 -2.52
C GLY A 63 3.30 -2.75 -1.80
N ALA A 64 4.05 -3.57 -1.08
CA ALA A 64 3.50 -4.57 -0.18
C ALA A 64 4.40 -4.76 1.03
N ALA A 65 3.80 -5.22 2.13
CA ALA A 65 4.52 -5.67 3.31
C ALA A 65 4.14 -7.11 3.64
N GLY A 66 5.16 -7.98 3.65
CA GLY A 66 5.05 -9.36 4.08
C GLY A 66 5.67 -9.55 5.45
N GLN A 67 4.97 -10.20 6.37
CA GLN A 67 5.44 -10.32 7.74
C GLN A 67 5.04 -11.67 8.35
N PRO A 68 5.96 -12.33 9.07
CA PRO A 68 5.60 -13.46 9.91
C PRO A 68 4.74 -13.02 11.10
N PRO A 69 4.14 -13.97 11.85
CA PRO A 69 3.38 -13.65 13.05
C PRO A 69 4.16 -12.80 14.06
N LYS A 70 3.48 -11.81 14.66
CA LYS A 70 4.03 -10.86 15.65
C LYS A 70 5.07 -9.88 15.11
N CYS A 71 5.33 -9.90 13.81
CA CYS A 71 6.14 -8.89 13.18
C CYS A 71 5.29 -7.65 12.90
N ARG A 72 5.89 -6.47 13.09
CA ARG A 72 5.20 -5.17 12.96
C ARG A 72 5.97 -4.22 12.06
N ASN A 73 5.25 -3.28 11.49
CA ASN A 73 5.79 -2.04 10.96
C ASN A 73 5.63 -0.96 12.03
N SER A 74 6.71 -0.28 12.36
CA SER A 74 6.77 0.67 13.46
C SER A 74 5.94 1.93 13.20
N LEU A 75 5.66 2.69 14.26
CA LEU A 75 4.81 3.86 14.23
C LEU A 75 5.41 4.98 13.37
N HIS A 76 4.70 5.39 12.33
CA HIS A 76 5.12 6.39 11.36
C HIS A 76 3.92 7.13 10.78
N SER A 77 4.19 8.23 10.08
CA SER A 77 3.20 9.03 9.37
C SER A 77 3.69 9.33 7.95
N HIS A 78 2.77 9.61 7.04
CA HIS A 78 3.06 10.07 5.67
C HIS A 78 2.38 11.40 5.36
N ARG A 79 3.00 12.15 4.46
CA ARG A 79 2.40 13.38 3.88
C ARG A 79 1.48 13.08 2.70
N THR A 80 1.52 11.87 2.20
CA THR A 80 0.67 11.36 1.12
C THR A 80 -0.40 10.42 1.69
N ALA A 81 -1.47 10.23 0.95
CA ALA A 81 -2.48 9.23 1.28
C ALA A 81 -1.88 7.82 1.18
N GLU A 82 -2.33 6.92 2.02
CA GLU A 82 -1.94 5.53 2.01
C GLU A 82 -3.14 4.64 2.28
N VAL A 83 -3.38 3.73 1.35
CA VAL A 83 -4.46 2.76 1.41
C VAL A 83 -3.86 1.37 1.49
N PHE A 84 -4.32 0.57 2.44
CA PHE A 84 -3.94 -0.82 2.53
C PHE A 84 -5.13 -1.73 2.29
N PHE A 85 -4.90 -2.85 1.62
CA PHE A 85 -5.81 -3.98 1.64
C PHE A 85 -5.07 -5.27 2.02
N VAL A 86 -5.76 -6.13 2.75
CA VAL A 86 -5.18 -7.38 3.24
C VAL A 86 -5.29 -8.44 2.15
N LEU A 87 -4.15 -8.91 1.65
CA LEU A 87 -4.10 -10.04 0.72
C LEU A 87 -4.24 -11.37 1.49
N SER A 88 -3.51 -11.49 2.60
CA SER A 88 -3.53 -12.67 3.45
C SER A 88 -3.14 -12.36 4.89
N GLY A 89 -3.51 -13.23 5.82
CA GLY A 89 -3.22 -13.06 7.25
C GLY A 89 -4.29 -12.26 7.99
N ARG A 90 -3.99 -11.92 9.22
CA ARG A 90 -4.84 -11.14 10.12
C ARG A 90 -4.01 -10.03 10.72
N TRP A 91 -4.45 -8.80 10.54
CA TRP A 91 -3.63 -7.63 10.78
C TRP A 91 -4.27 -6.68 11.79
N ARG A 92 -3.50 -6.24 12.76
CA ARG A 92 -3.85 -5.15 13.65
C ARG A 92 -3.24 -3.86 13.11
N PHE A 93 -4.05 -2.87 12.77
CA PHE A 93 -3.65 -1.49 12.53
C PHE A 93 -3.90 -0.69 13.79
N PHE A 94 -2.91 0.07 14.23
CA PHE A 94 -2.99 0.93 15.40
C PHE A 94 -2.51 2.34 15.04
N TRP A 95 -3.03 3.36 15.71
CA TRP A 95 -2.72 4.74 15.35
C TRP A 95 -2.72 5.69 16.53
N GLY A 96 -2.42 6.99 16.24
CA GLY A 96 -2.23 8.07 17.18
C GLY A 96 -0.78 8.39 17.42
N ARG A 97 -0.49 9.53 17.98
CA ARG A 97 0.87 10.05 18.21
C ARG A 97 1.77 9.07 18.95
N TRP A 98 1.16 8.25 19.81
CA TRP A 98 1.83 7.22 20.61
C TRP A 98 1.36 5.80 20.26
N GLY A 99 0.58 5.65 19.17
CA GLY A 99 0.02 4.36 18.79
C GLY A 99 -1.10 3.85 19.69
N THR A 100 -1.72 4.72 20.49
CA THR A 100 -2.71 4.35 21.51
C THR A 100 -4.06 5.03 21.36
N ALA A 101 -4.28 5.83 20.31
CA ALA A 101 -5.55 6.49 20.07
C ALA A 101 -6.65 5.54 19.60
N GLY A 102 -6.26 4.45 18.93
CA GLY A 102 -7.18 3.40 18.51
C GLY A 102 -6.47 2.30 17.75
N GLU A 103 -7.21 1.22 17.55
CA GLU A 103 -6.79 0.10 16.72
C GLU A 103 -7.98 -0.56 16.02
N VAL A 104 -7.71 -1.27 14.95
CA VAL A 104 -8.67 -2.10 14.22
C VAL A 104 -8.00 -3.37 13.71
N VAL A 105 -8.73 -4.47 13.75
CA VAL A 105 -8.27 -5.73 13.14
C VAL A 105 -8.91 -5.89 11.77
N LEU A 106 -8.07 -6.15 10.77
CA LEU A 106 -8.46 -6.42 9.39
C LEU A 106 -8.12 -7.87 9.03
N GLU A 107 -8.95 -8.43 8.17
CA GLU A 107 -8.81 -9.78 7.63
C GLU A 107 -8.71 -9.75 6.10
N ALA A 108 -8.41 -10.91 5.49
CA ALA A 108 -8.19 -10.99 4.05
C ALA A 108 -9.36 -10.39 3.23
N GLY A 109 -9.03 -9.44 2.37
CA GLY A 109 -9.94 -8.68 1.54
C GLY A 109 -10.44 -7.36 2.13
N ASP A 110 -10.28 -7.12 3.43
CA ASP A 110 -10.60 -5.81 4.04
C ASP A 110 -9.66 -4.71 3.53
N ILE A 111 -10.15 -3.48 3.51
CA ILE A 111 -9.39 -2.30 3.08
C ILE A 111 -9.47 -1.19 4.12
N ILE A 112 -8.37 -0.46 4.31
CA ILE A 112 -8.29 0.74 5.14
C ILE A 112 -7.62 1.86 4.36
N ASN A 113 -8.24 3.04 4.37
CA ASN A 113 -7.67 4.28 3.87
C ASN A 113 -7.20 5.13 5.06
N LEU A 114 -5.91 5.15 5.31
CA LEU A 114 -5.36 5.89 6.45
C LEU A 114 -5.28 7.39 6.15
N PRO A 115 -5.88 8.24 6.99
CA PRO A 115 -5.82 9.69 6.82
C PRO A 115 -4.38 10.19 6.76
N THR A 116 -4.11 11.09 5.82
CA THR A 116 -2.81 11.74 5.68
C THR A 116 -2.38 12.41 6.98
N GLY A 117 -1.13 12.23 7.36
CA GLY A 117 -0.55 12.85 8.57
C GLY A 117 -0.81 12.10 9.87
N ILE A 118 -1.73 11.14 9.93
CA ILE A 118 -1.91 10.33 11.15
C ILE A 118 -0.72 9.39 11.37
N PHE A 119 -0.23 9.30 12.61
CA PHE A 119 0.72 8.25 12.98
C PHE A 119 0.01 6.90 13.05
N ARG A 120 0.57 5.90 12.37
CA ARG A 120 0.05 4.52 12.34
C ARG A 120 1.18 3.51 12.27
N GLY A 121 0.85 2.32 12.71
CA GLY A 121 1.63 1.10 12.54
C GLY A 121 0.72 -0.07 12.31
N PHE A 122 1.27 -1.20 11.93
CA PHE A 122 0.52 -2.43 11.73
C PHE A 122 1.34 -3.65 12.14
N GLU A 123 0.66 -4.71 12.52
CA GLU A 123 1.26 -5.95 13.01
C GLU A 123 0.50 -7.15 12.47
N ASN A 124 1.20 -8.17 12.01
CA ASN A 124 0.59 -9.46 11.72
C ASN A 124 0.29 -10.19 13.03
N ILE A 125 -0.98 -10.24 13.40
CA ILE A 125 -1.48 -10.97 14.60
C ILE A 125 -2.05 -12.34 14.25
N GLY A 126 -1.88 -12.77 13.00
CA GLY A 126 -2.25 -14.11 12.54
C GLY A 126 -1.27 -15.17 13.00
N THR A 127 -1.49 -16.41 12.54
CA THR A 127 -0.67 -17.60 12.87
C THR A 127 0.36 -17.91 11.78
N ASP A 128 0.19 -17.33 10.59
CA ASP A 128 1.00 -17.60 9.42
C ASP A 128 1.58 -16.31 8.83
N TYR A 129 2.48 -16.46 7.86
CA TYR A 129 2.98 -15.31 7.11
C TYR A 129 1.84 -14.59 6.41
N GLY A 130 1.71 -13.31 6.66
CA GLY A 130 0.68 -12.45 6.09
C GLY A 130 1.26 -11.45 5.09
N MET A 131 0.41 -11.01 4.15
CA MET A 131 0.73 -9.98 3.16
C MET A 131 -0.35 -8.92 3.12
N ILE A 132 0.06 -7.66 3.21
CA ILE A 132 -0.78 -6.50 2.90
C ILE A 132 -0.22 -5.77 1.69
N MET A 133 -1.12 -5.23 0.88
CA MET A 133 -0.79 -4.41 -0.28
C MET A 133 -1.02 -2.94 0.08
N ALA A 134 -0.15 -2.06 -0.36
CA ALA A 134 -0.21 -0.63 -0.10
C ALA A 134 -0.30 0.16 -1.41
N VAL A 135 -1.20 1.14 -1.45
CA VAL A 135 -1.30 2.14 -2.52
C VAL A 135 -1.01 3.50 -1.92
N LEU A 136 0.02 4.17 -2.44
CA LEU A 136 0.45 5.50 -1.96
C LEU A 136 0.18 6.54 -3.03
N GLY A 137 -0.41 7.67 -2.67
CA GLY A 137 -0.68 8.76 -3.60
C GLY A 137 0.60 9.44 -4.08
N GLY A 138 0.57 9.90 -5.35
CA GLY A 138 1.69 10.57 -6.00
C GLY A 138 2.71 9.63 -6.64
N ASP A 139 3.55 10.20 -7.51
CA ASP A 139 4.63 9.48 -8.20
C ASP A 139 6.01 9.71 -7.53
N ASP A 140 6.07 10.42 -6.43
CA ASP A 140 7.32 10.74 -5.72
C ASP A 140 7.99 9.46 -5.24
N ALA A 141 9.20 9.27 -5.68
CA ALA A 141 10.03 8.14 -5.32
C ALA A 141 10.84 8.48 -4.07
N GLY A 142 10.50 7.86 -2.98
CA GLY A 142 11.28 7.92 -1.74
C GLY A 142 11.07 9.18 -0.91
N GLY A 143 11.35 9.06 0.37
CA GLY A 143 11.14 10.12 1.35
C GLY A 143 9.67 10.24 1.75
N GLY A 144 9.41 11.06 2.74
CA GLY A 144 8.03 11.31 3.20
C GLY A 144 7.53 10.39 4.29
N VAL A 145 8.35 9.46 4.77
CA VAL A 145 8.10 8.75 6.03
C VAL A 145 8.53 9.66 7.17
N ILE A 146 7.62 9.91 8.08
CA ILE A 146 7.85 10.65 9.32
C ILE A 146 7.77 9.63 10.45
N TRP A 147 8.90 9.29 11.02
CA TRP A 147 8.98 8.30 12.09
C TRP A 147 8.62 8.89 13.45
N ALA A 148 7.95 8.11 14.28
CA ALA A 148 7.76 8.48 15.68
C ALA A 148 9.13 8.58 16.38
N PRO A 149 9.30 9.49 17.36
CA PRO A 149 10.57 9.70 18.04
C PRO A 149 11.24 8.43 18.53
N GLN A 150 10.49 7.57 19.19
CA GLN A 150 10.98 6.30 19.75
C GLN A 150 11.56 5.38 18.67
N VAL A 151 10.98 5.37 17.46
CA VAL A 151 11.44 4.51 16.35
C VAL A 151 12.83 4.92 15.89
N ILE A 152 13.10 6.23 15.81
CA ILE A 152 14.44 6.75 15.44
C ILE A 152 15.47 6.40 16.52
N GLU A 153 15.09 6.51 17.80
CA GLU A 153 15.97 6.18 18.93
C GLU A 153 16.26 4.69 18.97
N ASP A 154 15.24 3.84 18.90
CA ASP A 154 15.38 2.37 18.87
C ASP A 154 16.24 1.90 17.69
N ALA A 155 16.06 2.49 16.50
CA ALA A 155 16.83 2.14 15.32
C ALA A 155 18.33 2.43 15.50
N LYS A 156 18.67 3.58 16.10
CA LYS A 156 20.04 3.96 16.40
C LYS A 156 20.70 2.96 17.34
N ASP A 157 19.98 2.49 18.35
CA ASP A 157 20.48 1.48 19.29
C ASP A 157 20.71 0.12 18.64
N HIS A 158 20.07 -0.12 17.47
CA HIS A 158 20.19 -1.33 16.66
C HIS A 158 21.04 -1.13 15.38
N GLY A 159 21.81 -0.04 15.32
CA GLY A 159 22.81 0.19 14.28
C GLY A 159 22.28 0.80 12.97
N LEU A 160 21.05 1.27 12.93
CA LEU A 160 20.49 1.96 11.76
C LEU A 160 20.35 3.46 12.03
N VAL A 161 20.84 4.27 11.08
CA VAL A 161 20.74 5.73 11.14
C VAL A 161 20.15 6.25 9.84
N LEU A 162 19.03 6.96 9.95
CA LEU A 162 18.43 7.69 8.84
C LEU A 162 19.02 9.09 8.78
N SER A 163 19.47 9.51 7.60
CA SER A 163 19.92 10.89 7.40
C SER A 163 18.74 11.85 7.20
N GLN A 164 18.95 13.12 7.44
CA GLN A 164 17.93 14.16 7.15
C GLN A 164 17.48 14.19 5.68
N LYS A 165 18.25 13.58 4.77
CA LYS A 165 17.94 13.46 3.34
C LYS A 165 17.13 12.19 3.02
N GLY A 166 16.69 11.43 4.05
CA GLY A 166 15.90 10.22 3.87
C GLY A 166 16.69 9.00 3.40
N LYS A 167 18.01 8.97 3.59
CA LYS A 167 18.87 7.83 3.26
C LYS A 167 19.25 7.05 4.51
N LEU A 168 19.11 5.74 4.45
CA LEU A 168 19.44 4.82 5.52
C LEU A 168 20.91 4.40 5.46
N TYR A 169 21.55 4.34 6.63
CA TYR A 169 22.95 3.90 6.82
C TYR A 169 23.00 2.82 7.92
N ASP A 170 23.64 1.71 7.60
CA ASP A 170 23.84 0.59 8.52
C ASP A 170 25.23 0.71 9.17
N THR A 171 25.25 1.25 10.38
CA THR A 171 26.49 1.44 11.16
C THR A 171 27.07 0.12 11.67
N ALA A 172 26.24 -0.92 11.81
CA ALA A 172 26.70 -2.25 12.17
C ALA A 172 27.52 -2.92 11.03
N GLN A 173 27.26 -2.51 9.79
CA GLN A 173 28.03 -2.90 8.61
C GLN A 173 29.15 -1.91 8.26
N GLY A 174 29.46 -0.97 9.16
CA GLY A 174 30.52 0.00 8.97
C GLY A 174 30.17 1.19 8.06
N GLN A 175 28.89 1.35 7.69
CA GLN A 175 28.46 2.55 6.96
C GLN A 175 28.42 3.75 7.91
N SER A 176 28.63 4.94 7.38
CA SER A 176 28.55 6.19 8.12
C SER A 176 27.93 7.30 7.28
N LEU A 177 27.33 8.28 7.93
CA LEU A 177 26.83 9.44 7.23
C LEU A 177 27.98 10.17 6.52
N PRO A 178 27.78 10.63 5.27
CA PRO A 178 28.73 11.45 4.55
C PRO A 178 29.04 12.75 5.31
N ALA A 179 30.23 13.32 5.07
CA ALA A 179 30.61 14.60 5.65
C ALA A 179 29.57 15.67 5.26
N GLY A 180 29.08 16.41 6.26
CA GLY A 180 28.04 17.43 6.08
C GLY A 180 26.61 16.95 6.03
N ASP A 181 26.36 15.64 6.17
CA ASP A 181 25.03 15.10 6.43
C ASP A 181 24.82 14.88 7.94
N ILE A 182 23.59 15.03 8.39
CA ILE A 182 23.25 14.84 9.81
C ILE A 182 22.13 13.79 9.94
N PRO A 183 22.02 13.13 11.09
CA PRO A 183 20.91 12.24 11.38
C PRO A 183 19.56 12.97 11.28
N MET A 184 18.53 12.24 10.89
CA MET A 184 17.15 12.73 10.89
C MET A 184 16.81 13.29 12.27
N PRO A 185 16.33 14.54 12.36
CA PRO A 185 15.91 15.12 13.63
C PRO A 185 14.73 14.36 14.23
N VAL A 186 14.76 14.15 15.53
CA VAL A 186 13.64 13.55 16.27
C VAL A 186 12.61 14.64 16.56
N LEU A 187 11.35 14.36 16.29
CA LEU A 187 10.25 15.29 16.57
C LEU A 187 10.14 15.56 18.09
N THR A 188 10.01 16.82 18.43
CA THR A 188 9.75 17.25 19.80
C THR A 188 8.30 16.97 20.20
N PRO A 189 7.98 16.90 21.52
CA PRO A 189 6.60 16.80 21.97
C PRO A 189 5.66 17.88 21.43
N GLN A 190 6.18 19.10 21.24
CA GLN A 190 5.44 20.23 20.67
C GLN A 190 5.09 20.02 19.19
N GLU A 191 6.03 19.48 18.42
CA GLU A 191 5.79 19.15 17.01
C GLU A 191 4.81 17.98 16.86
N LEU A 192 4.86 16.98 17.75
CA LEU A 192 3.92 15.86 17.74
C LEU A 192 2.46 16.28 17.94
N VAL A 193 2.20 17.32 18.72
CA VAL A 193 0.84 17.85 18.96
C VAL A 193 0.18 18.34 17.66
N ALA A 194 0.97 18.77 16.67
CA ALA A 194 0.44 19.22 15.37
C ALA A 194 -0.13 18.10 14.51
N PHE A 195 0.22 16.83 14.78
CA PHE A 195 -0.28 15.68 14.03
C PHE A 195 -1.72 15.33 14.45
N PRO A 196 -2.59 14.98 13.50
CA PRO A 196 -3.97 14.62 13.80
C PRO A 196 -4.04 13.32 14.61
N GLU A 197 -5.08 13.23 15.41
CA GLU A 197 -5.41 12.05 16.20
C GLU A 197 -6.91 11.82 16.09
N LEU A 198 -7.32 10.61 15.70
CA LEU A 198 -8.70 10.24 15.51
C LEU A 198 -9.08 9.13 16.49
N SER A 199 -10.30 9.19 17.00
CA SER A 199 -10.87 8.09 17.77
C SER A 199 -11.22 6.91 16.87
N VAL A 200 -11.45 5.74 17.46
CA VAL A 200 -11.96 4.56 16.73
C VAL A 200 -13.31 4.87 16.07
N GLN A 201 -14.16 5.61 16.75
CA GLN A 201 -15.49 6.01 16.28
C GLN A 201 -15.42 6.95 15.05
N ASP A 202 -14.36 7.74 14.93
CA ASP A 202 -14.17 8.64 13.81
C ASP A 202 -13.43 7.96 12.64
N LEU A 203 -12.45 7.10 12.94
CA LEU A 203 -11.64 6.48 11.89
C LEU A 203 -12.35 5.29 11.25
N VAL A 204 -12.80 4.32 12.03
CA VAL A 204 -13.26 3.03 11.48
C VAL A 204 -14.45 3.19 10.52
N PRO A 205 -15.54 3.91 10.86
CA PRO A 205 -16.68 4.04 9.96
C PRO A 205 -16.40 4.80 8.66
N ASN A 206 -15.39 5.68 8.66
CA ASN A 206 -15.10 6.57 7.54
C ASN A 206 -13.91 6.11 6.69
N HIS A 207 -13.10 5.17 7.20
CA HIS A 207 -11.84 4.80 6.56
C HIS A 207 -11.64 3.29 6.40
N VAL A 208 -12.57 2.46 6.85
CA VAL A 208 -12.48 1.00 6.73
C VAL A 208 -13.70 0.46 5.98
N ALA A 209 -13.45 -0.33 4.91
CA ALA A 209 -14.49 -1.11 4.27
C ALA A 209 -14.19 -2.61 4.45
N ARG A 210 -15.22 -3.36 4.84
CA ARG A 210 -15.11 -4.81 5.07
C ARG A 210 -15.35 -5.58 3.78
N TYR A 211 -14.66 -6.69 3.64
CA TYR A 211 -14.78 -7.57 2.47
C TYR A 211 -16.23 -7.89 2.11
N TRP A 212 -17.02 -8.31 3.10
CA TRP A 212 -18.39 -8.72 2.85
C TRP A 212 -19.32 -7.56 2.50
N ASP A 213 -19.05 -6.36 3.01
CA ASP A 213 -19.80 -5.16 2.61
C ASP A 213 -19.49 -4.80 1.16
N MET A 214 -18.21 -4.85 0.77
CA MET A 214 -17.80 -4.59 -0.61
C MET A 214 -18.39 -5.64 -1.58
N VAL A 215 -18.41 -6.91 -1.18
CA VAL A 215 -19.05 -7.99 -1.98
C VAL A 215 -20.52 -7.72 -2.21
N ALA A 216 -21.24 -7.24 -1.19
CA ALA A 216 -22.67 -6.94 -1.30
C ALA A 216 -22.95 -5.77 -2.27
N PHE A 217 -22.03 -4.84 -2.42
CA PHE A 217 -22.18 -3.70 -3.34
C PHE A 217 -21.67 -3.97 -4.76
N ALA A 218 -20.89 -5.03 -4.98
CA ALA A 218 -20.25 -5.34 -6.27
C ALA A 218 -21.11 -6.24 -7.19
N ASP A 219 -22.42 -6.07 -7.21
CA ASP A 219 -23.37 -6.82 -8.05
C ASP A 219 -24.48 -5.88 -8.58
N PRO A 220 -24.71 -5.77 -9.89
CA PRO A 220 -23.92 -6.32 -11.00
C PRO A 220 -22.76 -5.40 -11.47
N ALA A 221 -22.61 -4.22 -10.88
CA ALA A 221 -21.56 -3.24 -11.23
C ALA A 221 -20.39 -3.31 -10.24
N PRO A 222 -19.19 -2.81 -10.61
CA PRO A 222 -18.11 -2.63 -9.66
C PRO A 222 -18.55 -1.76 -8.47
N ALA A 223 -18.17 -2.15 -7.25
CA ALA A 223 -18.36 -1.33 -6.08
C ALA A 223 -17.28 -0.24 -6.03
N LYS A 224 -17.68 1.03 -5.96
CA LYS A 224 -16.75 2.13 -5.72
C LYS A 224 -16.37 2.18 -4.24
N ILE A 225 -15.12 1.91 -3.93
CA ILE A 225 -14.64 1.84 -2.56
C ILE A 225 -14.01 3.16 -2.11
N ILE A 226 -13.12 3.75 -2.92
CA ILE A 226 -12.45 5.02 -2.64
C ILE A 226 -12.62 5.96 -3.83
N GLY A 227 -12.96 7.21 -3.56
CA GLY A 227 -13.15 8.24 -4.55
C GLY A 227 -14.45 9.04 -4.33
N GLU A 228 -14.79 9.90 -5.27
CA GLU A 228 -16.00 10.70 -5.18
C GLU A 228 -17.27 9.82 -5.25
N GLY A 229 -18.13 9.97 -4.27
CA GLY A 229 -19.38 9.19 -4.17
C GLY A 229 -19.18 7.71 -3.84
N ALA A 230 -17.99 7.32 -3.39
CA ALA A 230 -17.64 5.96 -2.99
C ALA A 230 -18.05 5.64 -1.54
N MET A 231 -17.87 4.40 -1.12
CA MET A 231 -18.09 3.96 0.28
C MET A 231 -17.21 4.76 1.26
N LEU A 232 -15.95 5.01 0.86
CA LEU A 232 -14.99 5.86 1.55
C LEU A 232 -14.73 7.09 0.67
N PRO A 233 -15.41 8.22 0.90
CA PRO A 233 -15.43 9.36 -0.02
C PRO A 233 -14.18 10.24 0.14
N ASP A 234 -13.01 9.63 0.13
CA ASP A 234 -11.72 10.32 0.15
C ASP A 234 -11.16 10.50 -1.27
N ARG A 235 -10.22 11.42 -1.42
CA ARG A 235 -9.60 11.81 -2.71
C ARG A 235 -8.08 11.69 -2.62
N PRO A 236 -7.54 10.47 -2.57
CA PRO A 236 -6.10 10.26 -2.41
C PRO A 236 -5.28 10.50 -3.69
N GLY A 237 -5.90 10.95 -4.79
CA GLY A 237 -5.29 11.08 -6.11
C GLY A 237 -5.48 9.84 -6.99
N PHE A 238 -6.20 8.86 -6.50
CA PHE A 238 -6.64 7.67 -7.21
C PHE A 238 -8.01 7.22 -6.71
N GLU A 239 -8.70 6.45 -7.53
CA GLU A 239 -9.92 5.76 -7.15
C GLU A 239 -9.66 4.27 -7.00
N VAL A 240 -10.47 3.62 -6.16
CA VAL A 240 -10.43 2.17 -5.96
C VAL A 240 -11.82 1.59 -6.17
N GLU A 241 -11.91 0.65 -7.10
CA GLU A 241 -13.10 -0.18 -7.32
C GLU A 241 -12.84 -1.60 -6.84
N PHE A 242 -13.90 -2.26 -6.39
CA PHE A 242 -13.89 -3.67 -6.03
C PHE A 242 -14.83 -4.43 -6.95
N ILE A 243 -14.34 -5.52 -7.51
CA ILE A 243 -15.06 -6.38 -8.44
C ILE A 243 -15.13 -7.80 -7.91
N THR A 244 -16.21 -8.50 -8.23
CA THR A 244 -16.45 -9.90 -7.84
C THR A 244 -16.85 -10.75 -9.06
N GLN A 245 -17.02 -12.04 -8.85
CA GLN A 245 -17.59 -12.92 -9.88
C GLN A 245 -19.00 -12.52 -10.32
N CYS A 246 -19.71 -11.68 -9.55
CA CYS A 246 -21.03 -11.17 -9.89
C CYS A 246 -20.99 -9.91 -10.75
N THR A 247 -19.87 -9.23 -10.76
CA THR A 247 -19.66 -8.01 -11.59
C THR A 247 -19.66 -8.40 -13.06
N ARG A 248 -20.50 -7.71 -13.86
CA ARG A 248 -20.69 -8.01 -15.28
C ARG A 248 -20.00 -6.95 -16.14
N PHE A 249 -19.14 -7.41 -17.02
CA PHE A 249 -18.53 -6.62 -18.08
C PHE A 249 -19.01 -7.18 -19.42
N GLU A 250 -19.92 -6.49 -20.08
CA GLU A 250 -20.48 -6.94 -21.36
C GLU A 250 -19.45 -6.78 -22.48
N ASP A 251 -18.79 -5.63 -22.52
CA ASP A 251 -17.80 -5.26 -23.54
C ASP A 251 -16.40 -5.06 -22.93
N LEU A 252 -15.43 -4.84 -23.84
CA LEU A 252 -14.12 -4.36 -23.44
C LEU A 252 -14.22 -2.90 -22.97
N GLU A 253 -13.81 -2.63 -21.74
CA GLU A 253 -13.73 -1.27 -21.22
C GLU A 253 -12.44 -0.61 -21.68
N ARG A 254 -12.46 0.70 -21.77
CA ARG A 254 -11.32 1.52 -22.17
C ARG A 254 -11.24 2.75 -21.28
N PHE A 255 -10.10 2.97 -20.68
CA PHE A 255 -9.85 4.09 -19.78
C PHE A 255 -8.78 5.02 -20.33
N ASP A 256 -8.89 6.30 -20.02
CA ASP A 256 -7.89 7.32 -20.36
C ASP A 256 -6.69 7.29 -19.38
N GLN A 257 -6.74 6.47 -18.37
CA GLN A 257 -5.69 6.23 -17.38
C GLN A 257 -5.28 4.76 -17.41
N ALA A 258 -4.06 4.47 -16.97
CA ALA A 258 -3.67 3.10 -16.71
C ALA A 258 -4.58 2.47 -15.65
N ASP A 259 -5.00 1.24 -15.87
CA ASP A 259 -5.83 0.46 -14.95
C ASP A 259 -4.98 -0.58 -14.25
N VAL A 260 -4.83 -0.48 -12.94
CA VAL A 260 -4.07 -1.44 -12.15
C VAL A 260 -5.03 -2.42 -11.50
N ILE A 261 -4.82 -3.71 -11.80
CA ILE A 261 -5.69 -4.80 -11.38
C ILE A 261 -4.93 -5.68 -10.39
N MET A 262 -5.53 -5.89 -9.21
CA MET A 262 -4.93 -6.64 -8.11
C MET A 262 -5.92 -7.68 -7.57
N PRO A 263 -5.88 -8.93 -8.06
CA PRO A 263 -6.70 -10.01 -7.53
C PRO A 263 -6.37 -10.31 -6.07
N VAL A 264 -7.41 -10.43 -5.23
CA VAL A 264 -7.28 -10.85 -3.82
C VAL A 264 -7.87 -12.23 -3.57
N ARG A 265 -8.75 -12.68 -4.47
CA ARG A 265 -9.37 -13.99 -4.36
C ARG A 265 -9.73 -14.58 -5.72
N GLY A 266 -9.56 -15.89 -5.86
CA GLY A 266 -9.85 -16.61 -7.11
C GLY A 266 -8.92 -16.21 -8.25
N HIS A 267 -9.17 -16.76 -9.42
CA HIS A 267 -8.36 -16.51 -10.61
C HIS A 267 -9.17 -15.70 -11.61
N TRP A 268 -8.53 -14.68 -12.18
CA TRP A 268 -9.14 -13.76 -13.12
C TRP A 268 -8.53 -13.92 -14.51
N ARG A 269 -9.34 -13.89 -15.54
CA ARG A 269 -8.89 -13.78 -16.92
C ARG A 269 -9.01 -12.35 -17.38
N LEU A 270 -7.86 -11.76 -17.66
CA LEU A 270 -7.77 -10.47 -18.32
C LEU A 270 -7.84 -10.68 -19.84
N HIS A 271 -8.94 -10.27 -20.44
CA HIS A 271 -9.16 -10.28 -21.88
C HIS A 271 -8.78 -8.91 -22.47
N PHE A 272 -8.15 -8.94 -23.64
CA PHE A 272 -7.79 -7.73 -24.39
C PHE A 272 -7.76 -8.05 -25.90
N GLU A 273 -7.73 -7.00 -26.72
CA GLU A 273 -7.54 -7.19 -28.15
C GLU A 273 -6.18 -7.87 -28.42
N GLY A 274 -6.21 -9.04 -29.01
CA GLY A 274 -5.01 -9.86 -29.29
C GLY A 274 -4.77 -11.01 -28.32
N GLY A 275 -5.61 -11.22 -27.29
CA GLY A 275 -5.51 -12.40 -26.43
C GLY A 275 -6.05 -12.28 -25.03
N SER A 276 -5.55 -13.12 -24.17
CA SER A 276 -5.86 -13.07 -22.74
C SER A 276 -4.71 -13.62 -21.90
N THR A 277 -4.66 -13.24 -20.63
CA THR A 277 -3.80 -13.86 -19.62
C THR A 277 -4.58 -14.12 -18.35
N VAL A 278 -4.07 -14.97 -17.45
CA VAL A 278 -4.67 -15.26 -16.15
C VAL A 278 -3.90 -14.52 -15.07
N LEU A 279 -4.63 -13.90 -14.17
CA LEU A 279 -4.13 -13.24 -12.96
C LEU A 279 -4.54 -14.06 -11.74
N ASN A 280 -3.60 -14.27 -10.84
CA ASN A 280 -3.78 -15.01 -9.59
C ASN A 280 -3.82 -14.06 -8.39
N PRO A 281 -4.34 -14.47 -7.22
CA PRO A 281 -4.26 -13.66 -6.02
C PRO A 281 -2.83 -13.19 -5.72
N GLY A 282 -2.66 -11.89 -5.49
CA GLY A 282 -1.37 -11.25 -5.24
C GLY A 282 -0.62 -10.80 -6.50
N ASP A 283 -1.03 -11.19 -7.71
CA ASP A 283 -0.50 -10.60 -8.94
C ASP A 283 -0.91 -9.12 -9.03
N THR A 284 -0.09 -8.30 -9.63
CA THR A 284 -0.39 -6.89 -9.95
C THR A 284 -0.22 -6.67 -11.45
N ALA A 285 -1.30 -6.35 -12.15
CA ALA A 285 -1.29 -6.09 -13.58
C ALA A 285 -1.51 -4.60 -13.86
N SER A 286 -0.59 -3.97 -14.59
CA SER A 286 -0.70 -2.60 -15.08
C SER A 286 -1.17 -2.59 -16.54
N VAL A 287 -2.46 -2.41 -16.76
CA VAL A 287 -3.03 -2.27 -18.11
C VAL A 287 -2.82 -0.83 -18.59
N PRO A 288 -2.22 -0.62 -19.77
CA PRO A 288 -1.98 0.73 -20.28
C PRO A 288 -3.27 1.53 -20.54
N GLU A 289 -3.14 2.84 -20.46
CA GLU A 289 -4.17 3.76 -20.93
C GLU A 289 -4.63 3.42 -22.36
N HIS A 290 -5.90 3.65 -22.66
CA HIS A 290 -6.53 3.42 -23.96
C HIS A 290 -6.52 1.95 -24.46
N MET A 291 -6.03 0.99 -23.67
CA MET A 291 -6.08 -0.42 -24.05
C MET A 291 -7.45 -1.02 -23.70
N PRO A 292 -8.23 -1.46 -24.70
CA PRO A 292 -9.50 -2.13 -24.46
C PRO A 292 -9.29 -3.47 -23.73
N HIS A 293 -9.94 -3.65 -22.59
CA HIS A 293 -9.81 -4.87 -21.79
C HIS A 293 -11.05 -5.13 -20.94
N ARG A 294 -11.18 -6.34 -20.46
CA ARG A 294 -12.18 -6.72 -19.44
C ARG A 294 -11.70 -7.88 -18.59
N LEU A 295 -12.27 -7.98 -17.42
CA LEU A 295 -12.02 -9.09 -16.51
C LEU A 295 -13.20 -10.08 -16.51
N ALA A 296 -12.86 -11.34 -16.39
CA ALA A 296 -13.82 -12.40 -16.17
C ALA A 296 -13.22 -13.43 -15.19
N PRO A 297 -14.03 -14.10 -14.36
CA PRO A 297 -13.55 -15.24 -13.59
C PRO A 297 -12.92 -16.29 -14.52
N ALA A 298 -11.73 -16.78 -14.19
CA ALA A 298 -11.03 -17.80 -14.98
C ALA A 298 -11.52 -19.21 -14.68
N MET A 299 -12.22 -19.38 -13.55
CA MET A 299 -12.80 -20.63 -13.10
C MET A 299 -14.02 -20.35 -12.21
N SER A 300 -14.83 -21.38 -11.94
CA SER A 300 -15.94 -21.27 -11.01
C SER A 300 -15.46 -21.05 -9.57
N GLY A 301 -16.26 -20.32 -8.79
CA GLY A 301 -15.98 -20.04 -7.39
C GLY A 301 -15.94 -18.55 -7.09
N ALA A 302 -15.64 -18.22 -5.83
CA ALA A 302 -15.57 -16.83 -5.39
C ALA A 302 -14.29 -16.17 -5.94
N CYS A 303 -14.49 -15.06 -6.65
CA CYS A 303 -13.42 -14.21 -7.16
C CYS A 303 -13.62 -12.79 -6.67
N ALA A 304 -12.51 -12.10 -6.33
CA ALA A 304 -12.51 -10.69 -5.98
C ALA A 304 -11.19 -10.05 -6.40
N ALA A 305 -11.25 -8.80 -6.86
CA ALA A 305 -10.07 -8.01 -7.20
C ALA A 305 -10.34 -6.53 -6.94
N PHE A 306 -9.27 -5.79 -6.63
CA PHE A 306 -9.27 -4.34 -6.66
C PHE A 306 -8.81 -3.83 -8.02
N ARG A 307 -9.40 -2.73 -8.47
CA ARG A 307 -8.98 -1.94 -9.63
C ARG A 307 -8.64 -0.53 -9.15
N ILE A 308 -7.50 -0.02 -9.59
CA ILE A 308 -6.98 1.25 -9.13
C ILE A 308 -6.64 2.11 -10.34
N ARG A 309 -7.17 3.33 -10.39
CA ARG A 309 -6.90 4.29 -11.45
C ARG A 309 -6.60 5.66 -10.88
N LYS A 310 -5.70 6.38 -11.51
CA LYS A 310 -5.41 7.77 -11.19
C LYS A 310 -6.66 8.64 -11.39
N THR A 311 -6.87 9.60 -10.49
CA THR A 311 -7.87 10.66 -10.66
C THR A 311 -7.18 12.01 -10.95
N ALA A 312 -7.91 12.92 -11.61
CA ALA A 312 -7.41 14.27 -11.90
C ALA A 312 -7.36 15.17 -10.66
N ASP A 313 -8.05 14.79 -9.60
CA ASP A 313 -8.14 15.55 -8.37
C ASP A 313 -7.37 14.86 -7.23
N PRO A 314 -6.11 15.24 -6.98
CA PRO A 314 -5.31 14.70 -5.89
C PRO A 314 -5.65 15.33 -4.52
N ALA A 315 -6.74 16.08 -4.41
CA ALA A 315 -7.09 16.87 -3.25
C ALA A 315 -7.75 16.04 -2.14
N GLY A 316 -7.10 14.98 -1.72
CA GLY A 316 -7.36 14.40 -0.41
C GLY A 316 -6.95 15.38 0.69
N PRO A 317 -7.39 15.19 1.94
CA PRO A 317 -6.92 15.98 3.06
C PRO A 317 -5.40 15.80 3.17
N THR A 318 -4.65 16.74 2.63
CA THR A 318 -3.20 16.79 2.82
C THR A 318 -2.93 17.37 4.19
N TRP A 319 -2.22 16.62 5.02
CA TRP A 319 -1.69 17.17 6.25
C TRP A 319 -0.75 18.34 5.91
N LYS A 320 -1.10 19.51 6.37
CA LYS A 320 -0.27 20.70 6.25
C LYS A 320 0.55 20.81 7.55
N GLY A 321 1.53 19.97 7.70
CA GLY A 321 2.57 20.17 8.71
C GLY A 321 3.42 21.38 8.34
N ASN A 322 3.82 22.13 9.34
CA ASN A 322 4.68 23.29 9.21
C ASN A 322 6.03 22.94 8.57
#